data_98e63b41f1420676937dc245a9e39ce7
#
_entry.id   98e63b41f1420676937dc245a9e39ce7
#
_cell.length_a   1.000
_cell.length_b   1.000
_cell.length_c   1.000
_cell.angle_alpha   90.00
_cell.angle_beta   90.00
_cell.angle_gamma   90.00
#
_symmetry.space_group_name_H-M   'P 1'
#
loop_
_entity.id
_entity.type
_entity.pdbx_description
1 polymer ?
#
loop_
_entity_poly.entity_id
_entity_poly.type
_entity_poly.pdbx_seq_one_letter_code
_entity_poly.pdbx_strand_id
1 'polypeptide(L)'
;MDARALAALAANPGCRRRALLDGAGVDKAALAGALGSPAAFGQSQFALARGNSFEARVKADDGADLMRLLYERLGGAAPAPEPGRVAVPDLSAAGPEGRAARTALALREATAAGGWTLLDHPLITLEVAGSPAYLEPDAVVVHPDGGWTVVEIKSFPMIDGSADPAKVGAAARQAAVYALALRRVAAQVLASTGRAVTVRDQVLLVCPKDFANLPTAEAVDIRKQMATTERQLRRLTQVEEIAGQLPPGTSFDLRLADDGRTVTRSAAELTEAVESVDAAYAPECLAACELAFHCRGRARAAGAVESLGRGVRGELGGLRTVEEVLAAARTETEDETAGSVASRDAAPPGTASPGTASPGTASPGTASPGTASPDAASPGTASPVTSPTGTSTTGTTGITGDTDTTSTPSLDAPAVDALRRAAALRAEALACAGRGARGGDRTDGSEGVSPCR
;
A
#
# COMPACT_ATOMS: atom_id res chain seq x y z
N MET A 1 17.02 5.28 5.53
CA MET A 1 15.73 4.71 5.03
C MET A 1 15.89 4.25 3.58
N ASP A 2 15.26 3.15 3.19
CA ASP A 2 15.19 2.68 1.80
C ASP A 2 13.79 2.91 1.18
N ALA A 3 13.63 2.59 -0.11
CA ALA A 3 12.36 2.81 -0.81
C ALA A 3 11.21 1.94 -0.27
N ARG A 4 11.51 0.72 0.21
CA ARG A 4 10.52 -0.16 0.84
C ARG A 4 10.04 0.44 2.17
N ALA A 5 10.96 0.96 2.99
CA ALA A 5 10.65 1.65 4.23
C ALA A 5 9.75 2.87 3.97
N LEU A 6 10.09 3.70 2.99
CA LEU A 6 9.31 4.88 2.64
C LEU A 6 7.93 4.52 2.05
N ALA A 7 7.84 3.50 1.22
CA ALA A 7 6.56 3.01 0.70
C ALA A 7 5.66 2.49 1.84
N ALA A 8 6.24 1.83 2.84
CA ALA A 8 5.51 1.36 4.00
C ALA A 8 5.11 2.51 4.96
N LEU A 9 5.96 3.53 5.14
CA LEU A 9 5.61 4.75 5.87
C LEU A 9 4.46 5.50 5.17
N ALA A 10 4.53 5.67 3.86
CA ALA A 10 3.45 6.27 3.07
C ALA A 10 2.16 5.43 3.16
N ALA A 11 2.29 4.12 3.29
CA ALA A 11 1.16 3.25 3.53
C ALA A 11 0.56 3.39 4.93
N ASN A 12 1.33 3.75 5.95
CA ASN A 12 0.88 3.94 7.33
C ASN A 12 1.55 5.16 7.98
N PRO A 13 1.21 6.40 7.56
CA PRO A 13 1.90 7.62 7.95
C PRO A 13 1.69 8.00 9.42
N GLY A 14 0.71 7.42 10.10
CA GLY A 14 0.46 7.64 11.52
C GLY A 14 1.38 6.86 12.47
N CYS A 15 2.24 5.97 11.96
CA CYS A 15 3.12 5.17 12.80
C CYS A 15 4.41 5.93 13.13
N ARG A 16 4.42 6.65 14.26
CA ARG A 16 5.59 7.42 14.75
C ARG A 16 6.77 6.50 15.08
N ARG A 17 6.50 5.33 15.65
CA ARG A 17 7.52 4.30 15.97
C ARG A 17 8.31 3.92 14.72
N ARG A 18 7.63 3.61 13.62
CA ARG A 18 8.31 3.25 12.37
C ARG A 18 9.13 4.42 11.83
N ALA A 19 8.54 5.63 11.81
CA ALA A 19 9.24 6.82 11.32
C ALA A 19 10.53 7.07 12.09
N LEU A 20 10.50 6.97 13.41
CA LEU A 20 11.68 7.14 14.27
C LEU A 20 12.73 6.05 14.01
N LEU A 21 12.35 4.77 14.05
CA LEU A 21 13.29 3.65 13.91
C LEU A 21 13.92 3.61 12.52
N ASP A 22 13.15 3.89 11.47
CA ASP A 22 13.67 4.01 10.10
C ASP A 22 14.60 5.22 9.96
N GLY A 23 14.25 6.36 10.57
CA GLY A 23 15.08 7.58 10.55
C GLY A 23 16.38 7.43 11.34
N ALA A 24 16.33 6.73 12.45
CA ALA A 24 17.50 6.43 13.28
C ALA A 24 18.36 5.27 12.75
N GLY A 25 17.96 4.62 11.65
CA GLY A 25 18.71 3.48 11.08
C GLY A 25 18.73 2.21 11.93
N VAL A 26 17.74 2.03 12.81
CA VAL A 26 17.66 0.86 13.71
C VAL A 26 17.37 -0.41 12.88
N ASP A 27 18.13 -1.49 13.13
CA ASP A 27 17.82 -2.80 12.59
C ASP A 27 16.55 -3.36 13.25
N LYS A 28 15.42 -3.14 12.59
CA LYS A 28 14.10 -3.57 13.08
C LYS A 28 13.92 -5.08 13.05
N ALA A 29 14.66 -5.79 12.20
CA ALA A 29 14.56 -7.25 12.13
C ALA A 29 15.26 -7.89 13.35
N ALA A 30 16.46 -7.42 13.67
CA ALA A 30 17.17 -7.84 14.88
C ALA A 30 16.40 -7.42 16.15
N LEU A 31 15.83 -6.20 16.17
CA LEU A 31 15.00 -5.73 17.27
C LEU A 31 13.74 -6.59 17.45
N ALA A 32 13.03 -6.95 16.38
CA ALA A 32 11.86 -7.84 16.45
C ALA A 32 12.21 -9.23 16.98
N GLY A 33 13.39 -9.76 16.59
CA GLY A 33 13.94 -10.99 17.13
C GLY A 33 14.19 -10.92 18.63
N ALA A 34 14.83 -9.83 19.09
CA ALA A 34 15.13 -9.58 20.51
C ALA A 34 13.85 -9.41 21.37
N LEU A 35 12.77 -8.88 20.77
CA LEU A 35 11.44 -8.76 21.38
C LEU A 35 10.64 -10.09 21.36
N GLY A 36 11.21 -11.21 20.89
CA GLY A 36 10.53 -12.49 20.76
C GLY A 36 9.40 -12.53 19.72
N SER A 37 9.37 -11.57 18.82
CA SER A 37 8.34 -11.44 17.78
C SER A 37 8.96 -11.27 16.39
N PRO A 38 9.84 -12.19 15.93
CA PRO A 38 10.52 -12.05 14.65
C PRO A 38 9.53 -11.98 13.51
N ALA A 39 9.82 -11.14 12.51
CA ALA A 39 9.02 -11.06 11.30
C ALA A 39 9.13 -12.35 10.50
N ALA A 40 7.99 -12.85 9.99
CA ALA A 40 7.95 -14.06 9.17
C ALA A 40 8.55 -13.87 7.77
N PHE A 41 8.82 -12.64 7.35
CA PHE A 41 9.39 -12.35 6.05
C PHE A 41 10.90 -12.07 6.09
N GLY A 42 11.65 -13.05 6.59
CA GLY A 42 13.00 -13.20 6.08
C GLY A 42 12.89 -13.72 4.65
N GLN A 43 13.37 -12.99 3.66
CA GLN A 43 13.52 -13.60 2.33
C GLN A 43 14.41 -14.82 2.52
N SER A 44 13.93 -16.01 2.15
CA SER A 44 14.77 -17.22 2.22
C SER A 44 16.00 -16.96 1.35
N GLN A 45 17.14 -17.50 1.73
CA GLN A 45 18.38 -17.39 0.92
C GLN A 45 18.15 -17.83 -0.53
N PHE A 46 17.27 -18.82 -0.74
CA PHE A 46 16.86 -19.25 -2.07
C PHE A 46 16.07 -18.17 -2.84
N ALA A 47 15.20 -17.41 -2.16
CA ALA A 47 14.46 -16.33 -2.80
C ALA A 47 15.39 -15.17 -3.18
N LEU A 48 16.36 -14.84 -2.33
CA LEU A 48 17.41 -13.85 -2.63
C LEU A 48 18.29 -14.30 -3.80
N ALA A 49 18.82 -15.53 -3.75
CA ALA A 49 19.66 -16.08 -4.81
C ALA A 49 18.92 -16.12 -6.15
N ARG A 50 17.64 -16.51 -6.16
CA ARG A 50 16.80 -16.48 -7.36
C ARG A 50 16.57 -15.06 -7.86
N GLY A 51 16.34 -14.09 -6.97
CA GLY A 51 16.19 -12.68 -7.32
C GLY A 51 17.43 -12.14 -8.00
N ASN A 52 18.59 -12.31 -7.37
CA ASN A 52 19.89 -11.86 -7.91
C ASN A 52 20.24 -12.54 -9.24
N SER A 53 19.98 -13.86 -9.36
CA SER A 53 20.21 -14.59 -10.60
C SER A 53 19.30 -14.11 -11.73
N PHE A 54 18.04 -13.80 -11.44
CA PHE A 54 17.12 -13.26 -12.44
C PHE A 54 17.52 -11.85 -12.86
N GLU A 55 17.87 -10.98 -11.92
CA GLU A 55 18.32 -9.63 -12.20
C GLU A 55 19.61 -9.62 -13.03
N ALA A 56 20.60 -10.43 -12.65
CA ALA A 56 21.83 -10.59 -13.43
C ALA A 56 21.55 -11.06 -14.87
N ARG A 57 20.56 -11.95 -15.06
CA ARG A 57 20.11 -12.37 -16.39
C ARG A 57 19.50 -11.22 -17.19
N VAL A 58 18.62 -10.41 -16.56
CA VAL A 58 17.95 -9.26 -17.22
C VAL A 58 18.95 -8.20 -17.64
N LYS A 59 20.01 -8.01 -16.86
CA LYS A 59 21.06 -7.01 -17.09
C LYS A 59 22.27 -7.54 -17.88
N ALA A 60 22.27 -8.81 -18.28
CA ALA A 60 23.35 -9.38 -19.09
C ALA A 60 23.53 -8.60 -20.41
N ASP A 61 24.74 -8.67 -20.97
CA ASP A 61 25.10 -8.05 -22.24
C ASP A 61 24.75 -6.54 -22.27
N ASP A 62 25.22 -5.82 -21.24
CA ASP A 62 24.97 -4.37 -21.03
C ASP A 62 23.47 -4.02 -21.02
N GLY A 63 22.65 -4.95 -20.57
CA GLY A 63 21.20 -4.78 -20.47
C GLY A 63 20.47 -4.87 -21.81
N ALA A 64 20.99 -5.57 -22.79
CA ALA A 64 20.42 -5.64 -24.14
C ALA A 64 18.95 -6.14 -24.12
N ASP A 65 18.66 -7.22 -23.37
CA ASP A 65 17.28 -7.73 -23.20
C ASP A 65 16.39 -6.71 -22.48
N LEU A 66 16.90 -6.06 -21.46
CA LEU A 66 16.19 -5.00 -20.72
C LEU A 66 15.82 -3.83 -21.63
N MET A 67 16.78 -3.35 -22.42
CA MET A 67 16.57 -2.23 -23.34
C MET A 67 15.58 -2.59 -24.46
N ARG A 68 15.62 -3.82 -24.96
CA ARG A 68 14.64 -4.32 -25.93
C ARG A 68 13.22 -4.34 -25.32
N LEU A 69 13.03 -4.91 -24.12
CA LEU A 69 11.76 -4.94 -23.42
C LEU A 69 11.23 -3.53 -23.12
N LEU A 70 12.12 -2.61 -22.72
CA LEU A 70 11.76 -1.23 -22.47
C LEU A 70 11.29 -0.56 -23.75
N TYR A 71 12.02 -0.73 -24.85
CA TYR A 71 11.65 -0.15 -26.13
C TYR A 71 10.29 -0.68 -26.64
N GLU A 72 10.06 -2.01 -26.55
CA GLU A 72 8.79 -2.63 -26.94
C GLU A 72 7.58 -2.06 -26.18
N ARG A 73 7.77 -1.70 -24.91
CA ARG A 73 6.68 -1.23 -24.04
C ARG A 73 6.58 0.30 -23.96
N LEU A 74 7.69 1.01 -23.98
CA LEU A 74 7.78 2.43 -23.65
C LEU A 74 8.64 3.24 -24.63
N GLY A 75 9.12 2.67 -25.70
CA GLY A 75 10.03 3.33 -26.66
C GLY A 75 9.42 4.54 -27.39
N GLY A 76 8.11 4.53 -27.59
CA GLY A 76 7.40 5.63 -28.27
C GLY A 76 7.90 5.87 -29.69
N ALA A 77 8.17 7.14 -30.04
CA ALA A 77 8.71 7.56 -31.35
C ALA A 77 10.24 7.58 -31.42
N ALA A 78 10.93 7.24 -30.32
CA ALA A 78 12.40 7.20 -30.31
C ALA A 78 12.92 6.07 -31.21
N PRO A 79 14.13 6.21 -31.83
CA PRO A 79 14.76 5.11 -32.54
C PRO A 79 15.07 3.95 -31.58
N ALA A 80 15.01 2.73 -32.08
CA ALA A 80 15.34 1.55 -31.28
C ALA A 80 16.79 1.64 -30.76
N PRO A 81 17.05 1.16 -29.53
CA PRO A 81 18.42 1.10 -29.03
C PRO A 81 19.25 0.11 -29.86
N GLU A 82 20.33 0.58 -30.45
CA GLU A 82 21.24 -0.28 -31.19
C GLU A 82 22.17 -1.03 -30.23
N PRO A 83 22.41 -2.32 -30.41
CA PRO A 83 23.39 -3.07 -29.62
C PRO A 83 24.75 -2.38 -29.57
N GLY A 84 25.33 -2.26 -28.37
CA GLY A 84 26.61 -1.59 -28.14
C GLY A 84 26.58 -0.06 -28.23
N ARG A 85 25.41 0.56 -28.44
CA ARG A 85 25.27 2.03 -28.44
C ARG A 85 24.52 2.58 -27.22
N VAL A 86 24.04 1.71 -26.34
CA VAL A 86 23.49 2.11 -25.07
C VAL A 86 24.66 2.46 -24.13
N ALA A 87 24.65 3.68 -23.60
CA ALA A 87 25.66 4.07 -22.63
C ALA A 87 25.34 3.46 -21.26
N VAL A 88 26.31 2.85 -20.60
CA VAL A 88 26.20 2.34 -19.23
C VAL A 88 27.30 2.99 -18.38
N PRO A 89 27.04 4.15 -17.76
CA PRO A 89 28.07 4.87 -17.00
C PRO A 89 28.42 4.16 -15.70
N ASP A 90 29.70 4.21 -15.32
CA ASP A 90 30.12 3.79 -13.98
C ASP A 90 29.60 4.78 -12.92
N LEU A 91 28.83 4.26 -11.97
CA LEU A 91 28.23 5.02 -10.87
C LEU A 91 28.96 4.80 -9.53
N SER A 92 30.09 4.12 -9.54
CA SER A 92 30.90 3.88 -8.35
C SER A 92 31.48 5.18 -7.80
N ALA A 93 31.39 5.35 -6.48
CA ALA A 93 31.99 6.43 -5.72
C ALA A 93 32.06 6.07 -4.24
N ALA A 94 32.85 6.81 -3.46
CA ALA A 94 32.96 6.59 -2.03
C ALA A 94 31.72 7.08 -1.27
N GLY A 95 31.15 6.21 -0.46
CA GLY A 95 30.01 6.50 0.39
C GLY A 95 28.70 6.76 -0.36
N PRO A 96 27.58 6.82 0.38
CA PRO A 96 26.27 7.03 -0.24
C PRO A 96 26.12 8.42 -0.87
N GLU A 97 26.67 9.47 -0.26
CA GLU A 97 26.65 10.83 -0.78
C GLU A 97 27.41 10.93 -2.11
N GLY A 98 28.60 10.31 -2.17
CA GLY A 98 29.43 10.27 -3.38
C GLY A 98 28.72 9.53 -4.52
N ARG A 99 28.12 8.37 -4.24
CA ARG A 99 27.33 7.61 -5.23
C ARG A 99 26.12 8.42 -5.71
N ALA A 100 25.41 9.10 -4.83
CA ALA A 100 24.27 9.94 -5.20
C ALA A 100 24.69 11.12 -6.07
N ALA A 101 25.80 11.78 -5.74
CA ALA A 101 26.36 12.87 -6.55
C ALA A 101 26.80 12.37 -7.94
N ARG A 102 27.45 11.19 -8.01
CA ARG A 102 27.85 10.57 -9.27
C ARG A 102 26.63 10.20 -10.14
N THR A 103 25.57 9.67 -9.54
CA THR A 103 24.29 9.39 -10.22
C THR A 103 23.68 10.66 -10.80
N ALA A 104 23.60 11.74 -9.99
CA ALA A 104 23.05 13.02 -10.47
C ALA A 104 23.85 13.61 -11.64
N LEU A 105 25.18 13.47 -11.60
CA LEU A 105 26.07 13.86 -12.71
C LEU A 105 25.79 13.02 -13.95
N ALA A 106 25.72 11.69 -13.83
CA ALA A 106 25.47 10.78 -14.94
C ALA A 106 24.11 11.04 -15.61
N LEU A 107 23.05 11.28 -14.80
CA LEU A 107 21.73 11.66 -15.32
C LEU A 107 21.77 12.96 -16.12
N ARG A 108 22.51 13.97 -15.66
CA ARG A 108 22.70 15.23 -16.36
C ARG A 108 23.46 15.06 -17.67
N GLU A 109 24.55 14.30 -17.65
CA GLU A 109 25.38 14.02 -18.83
C GLU A 109 24.61 13.22 -19.87
N ALA A 110 23.89 12.15 -19.46
CA ALA A 110 23.06 11.34 -20.32
C ALA A 110 21.94 12.16 -20.99
N THR A 111 21.28 13.03 -20.21
CA THR A 111 20.23 13.93 -20.74
C THR A 111 20.82 14.92 -21.75
N ALA A 112 22.05 15.40 -21.55
CA ALA A 112 22.71 16.29 -22.47
C ALA A 112 23.15 15.58 -23.77
N ALA A 113 23.56 14.32 -23.66
CA ALA A 113 24.01 13.50 -24.80
C ALA A 113 22.87 13.14 -25.76
N GLY A 114 21.62 13.00 -25.27
CA GLY A 114 20.45 12.72 -26.11
C GLY A 114 20.45 11.31 -26.72
N GLY A 115 21.11 10.36 -26.08
CA GLY A 115 21.16 8.95 -26.45
C GLY A 115 20.49 8.05 -25.40
N TRP A 116 20.32 6.77 -25.74
CA TRP A 116 19.92 5.76 -24.77
C TRP A 116 21.01 5.55 -23.72
N THR A 117 20.66 5.68 -22.45
CA THR A 117 21.57 5.42 -21.34
C THR A 117 20.87 4.58 -20.28
N LEU A 118 21.51 3.49 -19.87
CA LEU A 118 21.08 2.63 -18.78
C LEU A 118 21.96 2.93 -17.55
N LEU A 119 21.35 3.46 -16.49
CA LEU A 119 21.99 3.59 -15.19
C LEU A 119 21.65 2.34 -14.38
N ASP A 120 22.67 1.57 -14.06
CA ASP A 120 22.55 0.35 -13.25
C ASP A 120 22.73 0.69 -11.78
N HIS A 121 21.78 0.31 -10.92
CA HIS A 121 21.75 0.60 -9.49
C HIS A 121 22.10 2.07 -9.14
N PRO A 122 21.46 3.06 -9.77
CA PRO A 122 21.71 4.46 -9.44
C PRO A 122 21.28 4.76 -8.01
N LEU A 123 22.10 5.50 -7.27
CA LEU A 123 21.74 5.94 -5.92
C LEU A 123 21.18 7.37 -5.97
N ILE A 124 19.93 7.53 -5.55
CA ILE A 124 19.23 8.82 -5.50
C ILE A 124 18.81 9.17 -4.08
N THR A 125 18.69 10.45 -3.78
CA THR A 125 18.32 10.90 -2.43
C THR A 125 16.93 11.49 -2.38
N LEU A 126 16.24 11.24 -1.27
CA LEU A 126 14.96 11.88 -0.94
C LEU A 126 14.99 12.28 0.54
N GLU A 127 14.75 13.54 0.83
CA GLU A 127 14.58 13.98 2.20
C GLU A 127 13.15 13.73 2.66
N VAL A 128 12.98 13.02 3.77
CA VAL A 128 11.67 12.67 4.33
C VAL A 128 11.71 12.82 5.84
N ALA A 129 10.79 13.58 6.38
CA ALA A 129 10.67 13.84 7.82
C ALA A 129 11.98 14.35 8.48
N GLY A 130 12.75 15.19 7.76
CA GLY A 130 14.03 15.73 8.22
C GLY A 130 15.22 14.77 8.12
N SER A 131 15.02 13.56 7.58
CA SER A 131 16.09 12.56 7.40
C SER A 131 16.35 12.26 5.94
N PRO A 132 17.62 12.13 5.50
CA PRO A 132 17.94 11.69 4.15
C PRO A 132 17.62 10.20 3.98
N ALA A 133 16.97 9.86 2.89
CA ALA A 133 16.79 8.50 2.44
C ALA A 133 17.62 8.26 1.17
N TYR A 134 18.40 7.20 1.16
CA TYR A 134 19.19 6.76 0.01
C TYR A 134 18.43 5.63 -0.69
N LEU A 135 18.11 5.84 -1.94
CA LEU A 135 17.20 5.02 -2.72
C LEU A 135 17.95 4.46 -3.93
N GLU A 136 17.88 3.16 -4.09
CA GLU A 136 18.59 2.43 -5.16
C GLU A 136 17.57 1.65 -5.99
N PRO A 137 16.99 2.25 -7.06
CA PRO A 137 16.19 1.51 -8.03
C PRO A 137 17.05 0.48 -8.78
N ASP A 138 16.42 -0.60 -9.24
CA ASP A 138 17.13 -1.65 -9.97
C ASP A 138 17.78 -1.08 -11.23
N ALA A 139 17.11 -0.18 -11.96
CA ALA A 139 17.72 0.65 -13.00
C ALA A 139 16.92 1.93 -13.29
N VAL A 140 17.57 2.89 -13.93
CA VAL A 140 16.93 4.06 -14.55
C VAL A 140 17.41 4.18 -15.99
N VAL A 141 16.49 4.33 -16.94
CA VAL A 141 16.80 4.54 -18.34
C VAL A 141 16.52 5.98 -18.73
N VAL A 142 17.53 6.63 -19.32
CA VAL A 142 17.40 7.92 -19.98
C VAL A 142 17.11 7.66 -21.46
N HIS A 143 16.03 8.23 -21.96
CA HIS A 143 15.61 8.14 -23.36
C HIS A 143 16.24 9.26 -24.21
N PRO A 144 16.34 9.09 -25.54
CA PRO A 144 16.85 10.12 -26.44
C PRO A 144 16.09 11.45 -26.40
N ASP A 145 14.80 11.41 -26.02
CA ASP A 145 13.97 12.60 -25.81
C ASP A 145 14.22 13.33 -24.47
N GLY A 146 15.16 12.83 -23.67
CA GLY A 146 15.48 13.33 -22.34
C GLY A 146 14.52 12.86 -21.24
N GLY A 147 13.56 11.96 -21.54
CA GLY A 147 12.70 11.33 -20.55
C GLY A 147 13.45 10.30 -19.69
N TRP A 148 13.09 10.19 -18.42
CA TRP A 148 13.64 9.19 -17.49
C TRP A 148 12.59 8.18 -17.10
N THR A 149 12.90 6.89 -17.22
CA THR A 149 12.03 5.77 -16.84
C THR A 149 12.66 4.96 -15.72
N VAL A 150 11.91 4.72 -14.64
CA VAL A 150 12.30 3.76 -13.59
C VAL A 150 12.04 2.34 -14.11
N VAL A 151 12.99 1.46 -13.87
CA VAL A 151 12.86 0.01 -14.10
C VAL A 151 12.86 -0.67 -12.74
N GLU A 152 11.92 -1.59 -12.55
CA GLU A 152 11.76 -2.38 -11.34
C GLU A 152 11.78 -3.86 -11.72
N ILE A 153 12.77 -4.62 -11.23
CA ILE A 153 12.96 -6.04 -11.53
C ILE A 153 12.49 -6.87 -10.33
N LYS A 154 11.58 -7.80 -10.57
CA LYS A 154 11.00 -8.64 -9.51
C LYS A 154 11.05 -10.12 -9.86
N SER A 155 11.33 -10.95 -8.86
CA SER A 155 11.48 -12.41 -9.04
C SER A 155 10.16 -13.19 -8.95
N PHE A 156 9.01 -12.53 -8.78
CA PHE A 156 7.71 -13.20 -8.90
C PHE A 156 7.31 -13.34 -10.37
N PRO A 157 6.66 -14.45 -10.75
CA PRO A 157 6.32 -14.69 -12.15
C PRO A 157 5.16 -13.79 -12.63
N MET A 158 5.19 -13.49 -13.93
CA MET A 158 4.08 -12.96 -14.69
C MET A 158 3.53 -14.12 -15.55
N ILE A 159 2.35 -14.61 -15.20
CA ILE A 159 1.72 -15.80 -15.80
C ILE A 159 0.63 -15.33 -16.78
N ASP A 160 0.70 -15.79 -18.01
CA ASP A 160 -0.23 -15.38 -19.08
C ASP A 160 -0.39 -13.85 -19.20
N GLY A 161 0.71 -13.10 -19.02
CA GLY A 161 0.70 -11.63 -19.04
C GLY A 161 0.12 -10.98 -17.80
N SER A 162 -0.16 -11.74 -16.73
CA SER A 162 -0.71 -11.22 -15.47
C SER A 162 0.16 -11.60 -14.28
N ALA A 163 0.27 -10.71 -13.32
CA ALA A 163 0.96 -10.96 -12.06
C ALA A 163 0.03 -10.67 -10.87
N ASP A 164 0.38 -11.22 -9.69
CA ASP A 164 -0.35 -11.00 -8.45
C ASP A 164 -0.55 -9.48 -8.19
N PRO A 165 -1.81 -8.99 -8.14
CA PRO A 165 -2.09 -7.55 -8.01
C PRO A 165 -1.51 -6.93 -6.74
N ALA A 166 -1.39 -7.69 -5.65
CA ALA A 166 -0.81 -7.19 -4.39
C ALA A 166 0.70 -6.96 -4.55
N LYS A 167 1.40 -7.84 -5.26
CA LYS A 167 2.83 -7.73 -5.56
C LYS A 167 3.11 -6.60 -6.55
N VAL A 168 2.31 -6.49 -7.62
CA VAL A 168 2.37 -5.36 -8.56
C VAL A 168 2.11 -4.04 -7.84
N GLY A 169 1.09 -3.98 -6.99
CA GLY A 169 0.79 -2.80 -6.19
C GLY A 169 1.91 -2.43 -5.22
N ALA A 170 2.64 -3.40 -4.65
CA ALA A 170 3.82 -3.14 -3.81
C ALA A 170 4.99 -2.58 -4.64
N ALA A 171 5.29 -3.17 -5.79
CA ALA A 171 6.31 -2.68 -6.72
C ALA A 171 5.99 -1.27 -7.22
N ALA A 172 4.73 -0.99 -7.58
CA ALA A 172 4.28 0.33 -8.01
C ALA A 172 4.44 1.40 -6.91
N ARG A 173 4.20 1.07 -5.64
CA ARG A 173 4.45 1.98 -4.52
C ARG A 173 5.94 2.24 -4.31
N GLN A 174 6.79 1.24 -4.47
CA GLN A 174 8.24 1.38 -4.39
C GLN A 174 8.75 2.26 -5.54
N ALA A 175 8.33 1.98 -6.78
CA ALA A 175 8.68 2.78 -7.96
C ALA A 175 8.19 4.23 -7.84
N ALA A 176 7.05 4.49 -7.20
CA ALA A 176 6.56 5.83 -6.94
C ALA A 176 7.52 6.64 -6.04
N VAL A 177 8.14 6.00 -5.04
CA VAL A 177 9.17 6.65 -4.20
C VAL A 177 10.39 7.02 -5.05
N TYR A 178 10.85 6.13 -5.92
CA TYR A 178 11.95 6.42 -6.85
C TYR A 178 11.63 7.56 -7.80
N ALA A 179 10.46 7.55 -8.41
CA ALA A 179 10.03 8.61 -9.32
C ALA A 179 9.94 9.98 -8.61
N LEU A 180 9.48 10.04 -7.36
CA LEU A 180 9.48 11.26 -6.56
C LEU A 180 10.89 11.80 -6.29
N ALA A 181 11.85 10.92 -5.99
CA ALA A 181 13.24 11.30 -5.81
C ALA A 181 13.86 11.79 -7.14
N LEU A 182 13.63 11.07 -8.24
CA LEU A 182 14.10 11.48 -9.56
C LEU A 182 13.53 12.82 -10.01
N ARG A 183 12.28 13.15 -9.68
CA ARG A 183 11.70 14.48 -9.98
C ARG A 183 12.45 15.60 -9.27
N ARG A 184 13.00 15.37 -8.06
CA ARG A 184 13.87 16.37 -7.39
C ARG A 184 15.20 16.53 -8.12
N VAL A 185 15.81 15.41 -8.55
CA VAL A 185 17.03 15.47 -9.37
C VAL A 185 16.77 16.18 -10.71
N ALA A 186 15.63 15.88 -11.37
CA ALA A 186 15.22 16.56 -12.61
C ALA A 186 15.06 18.08 -12.43
N ALA A 187 14.49 18.51 -11.30
CA ALA A 187 14.40 19.93 -10.96
C ALA A 187 15.78 20.58 -10.77
N GLN A 188 16.74 19.87 -10.17
CA GLN A 188 18.12 20.33 -10.03
C GLN A 188 18.82 20.42 -11.41
N VAL A 189 18.59 19.45 -12.32
CA VAL A 189 19.10 19.51 -13.70
C VAL A 189 18.51 20.72 -14.42
N LEU A 190 17.22 20.97 -14.32
CA LEU A 190 16.59 22.15 -14.89
C LEU A 190 17.21 23.45 -14.37
N ALA A 191 17.37 23.57 -13.04
CA ALA A 191 17.95 24.76 -12.40
C ALA A 191 19.40 25.02 -12.85
N SER A 192 20.19 23.96 -13.06
CA SER A 192 21.62 24.06 -13.40
C SER A 192 21.90 24.19 -14.90
N THR A 193 21.02 23.67 -15.77
CA THR A 193 21.25 23.59 -17.21
C THR A 193 20.22 24.34 -18.06
N GLY A 194 19.10 24.76 -17.48
CA GLY A 194 17.95 25.30 -18.20
C GLY A 194 17.18 24.26 -19.04
N ARG A 195 17.59 22.97 -19.00
CA ARG A 195 16.96 21.90 -19.77
C ARG A 195 15.91 21.19 -18.94
N ALA A 196 14.68 21.18 -19.41
CA ALA A 196 13.59 20.45 -18.77
C ALA A 196 13.77 18.94 -18.97
N VAL A 197 13.52 18.19 -17.91
CA VAL A 197 13.54 16.72 -17.88
C VAL A 197 12.19 16.20 -17.45
N THR A 198 11.69 15.17 -18.12
CA THR A 198 10.44 14.50 -17.75
C THR A 198 10.74 13.15 -17.11
N VAL A 199 10.44 13.00 -15.81
CA VAL A 199 10.38 11.68 -15.18
C VAL A 199 9.03 11.05 -15.55
N ARG A 200 9.06 9.94 -16.26
CA ARG A 200 7.86 9.29 -16.79
C ARG A 200 7.00 8.69 -15.66
N ASP A 201 5.70 8.77 -15.82
CA ASP A 201 4.72 8.21 -14.87
C ASP A 201 4.45 6.72 -15.11
N GLN A 202 4.97 6.17 -16.21
CA GLN A 202 4.98 4.76 -16.50
C GLN A 202 6.35 4.19 -16.17
N VAL A 203 6.37 3.16 -15.35
CA VAL A 203 7.57 2.41 -14.97
C VAL A 203 7.56 1.05 -15.66
N LEU A 204 8.74 0.53 -15.96
CA LEU A 204 8.87 -0.81 -16.52
C LEU A 204 9.01 -1.82 -15.37
N LEU A 205 8.01 -2.69 -15.22
CA LEU A 205 8.07 -3.83 -14.30
C LEU A 205 8.54 -5.06 -15.08
N VAL A 206 9.72 -5.59 -14.72
CA VAL A 206 10.32 -6.78 -15.35
C VAL A 206 10.21 -7.97 -14.41
N CYS A 207 9.64 -9.06 -14.91
CA CYS A 207 9.39 -10.29 -14.14
C CYS A 207 9.77 -11.53 -14.97
N PRO A 208 9.98 -12.70 -14.34
CA PRO A 208 10.05 -13.97 -15.05
C PRO A 208 8.75 -14.25 -15.79
N LYS A 209 8.85 -14.63 -17.06
CA LYS A 209 7.71 -15.06 -17.87
C LYS A 209 7.27 -16.44 -17.41
N ASP A 210 6.03 -16.57 -16.99
CA ASP A 210 5.46 -17.79 -16.46
C ASP A 210 6.32 -18.36 -15.33
N PHE A 211 6.76 -19.60 -15.39
CA PHE A 211 7.69 -20.23 -14.45
C PHE A 211 9.11 -20.37 -15.04
N ALA A 212 9.36 -19.78 -16.21
CA ALA A 212 10.67 -19.77 -16.85
C ALA A 212 11.54 -18.64 -16.30
N ASN A 213 12.86 -18.74 -16.48
CA ASN A 213 13.79 -17.66 -16.14
C ASN A 213 13.99 -16.66 -17.32
N LEU A 214 13.01 -16.57 -18.23
CA LEU A 214 13.02 -15.60 -19.33
C LEU A 214 12.35 -14.30 -18.88
N PRO A 215 12.94 -13.13 -19.16
CA PRO A 215 12.35 -11.88 -18.77
C PRO A 215 11.15 -11.51 -19.65
N THR A 216 10.10 -11.00 -19.01
CA THR A 216 9.00 -10.28 -19.64
C THR A 216 8.77 -8.98 -18.90
N ALA A 217 8.12 -8.00 -19.53
CA ALA A 217 7.91 -6.71 -18.92
C ALA A 217 6.52 -6.14 -19.22
N GLU A 218 6.02 -5.34 -18.28
CA GLU A 218 4.81 -4.55 -18.44
C GLU A 218 5.05 -3.10 -18.01
N ALA A 219 4.38 -2.16 -18.69
CA ALA A 219 4.34 -0.76 -18.30
C ALA A 219 3.28 -0.55 -17.22
N VAL A 220 3.70 -0.07 -16.05
CA VAL A 220 2.82 0.18 -14.90
C VAL A 220 2.66 1.67 -14.69
N ASP A 221 1.43 2.17 -14.76
CA ASP A 221 1.11 3.57 -14.44
C ASP A 221 1.13 3.79 -12.93
N ILE A 222 2.00 4.68 -12.45
CA ILE A 222 2.21 4.98 -11.03
C ILE A 222 1.67 6.33 -10.59
N ARG A 223 0.93 7.07 -11.42
CA ARG A 223 0.42 8.42 -11.09
C ARG A 223 -0.37 8.44 -9.79
N LYS A 224 -1.26 7.47 -9.59
CA LYS A 224 -2.06 7.35 -8.36
C LYS A 224 -1.18 7.08 -7.15
N GLN A 225 -0.23 6.16 -7.27
CA GLN A 225 0.72 5.79 -6.20
C GLN A 225 1.61 6.99 -5.86
N MET A 226 2.15 7.70 -6.84
CA MET A 226 2.95 8.90 -6.62
C MET A 226 2.19 9.99 -5.87
N ALA A 227 0.99 10.35 -6.35
CA ALA A 227 0.18 11.39 -5.71
C ALA A 227 -0.19 11.02 -4.26
N THR A 228 -0.45 9.74 -4.00
CA THR A 228 -0.75 9.24 -2.66
C THR A 228 0.50 9.25 -1.78
N THR A 229 1.61 8.70 -2.27
CA THR A 229 2.88 8.63 -1.54
C THR A 229 3.38 10.01 -1.17
N GLU A 230 3.43 10.95 -2.12
CA GLU A 230 3.85 12.32 -1.89
C GLU A 230 3.02 13.01 -0.80
N ARG A 231 1.68 12.87 -0.88
CA ARG A 231 0.76 13.45 0.10
C ARG A 231 0.95 12.85 1.49
N GLN A 232 1.21 11.55 1.58
CA GLN A 232 1.41 10.87 2.86
C GLN A 232 2.79 11.17 3.47
N LEU A 233 3.85 11.19 2.65
CA LEU A 233 5.20 11.53 3.13
C LEU A 233 5.27 12.96 3.67
N ARG A 234 4.53 13.91 3.08
CA ARG A 234 4.44 15.30 3.60
C ARG A 234 3.75 15.41 4.96
N ARG A 235 2.98 14.40 5.38
CA ARG A 235 2.25 14.37 6.66
C ARG A 235 3.03 13.71 7.79
N LEU A 236 4.21 13.17 7.49
CA LEU A 236 5.04 12.55 8.52
C LEU A 236 5.52 13.60 9.51
N THR A 237 5.43 13.26 10.79
CA THR A 237 6.08 14.02 11.86
C THR A 237 7.58 13.94 11.68
N GLN A 238 8.28 15.06 11.96
CA GLN A 238 9.74 15.09 11.88
C GLN A 238 10.35 14.09 12.87
N VAL A 239 11.42 13.41 12.45
CA VAL A 239 12.09 12.40 13.30
C VAL A 239 12.61 13.01 14.61
N GLU A 240 13.20 14.21 14.51
CA GLU A 240 13.68 14.94 15.69
C GLU A 240 12.54 15.32 16.66
N GLU A 241 11.36 15.67 16.13
CA GLU A 241 10.21 15.98 16.97
C GLU A 241 9.74 14.74 17.74
N ILE A 242 9.74 13.57 17.08
CA ILE A 242 9.41 12.31 17.75
C ILE A 242 10.47 11.98 18.79
N ALA A 243 11.75 12.12 18.44
CA ALA A 243 12.86 11.83 19.35
C ALA A 243 12.86 12.74 20.58
N GLY A 244 12.52 14.04 20.41
CA GLY A 244 12.44 15.00 21.49
C GLY A 244 11.32 14.73 22.51
N GLN A 245 10.36 13.85 22.18
CA GLN A 245 9.27 13.45 23.09
C GLN A 245 9.58 12.17 23.87
N LEU A 246 10.72 11.53 23.60
CA LEU A 246 11.09 10.29 24.28
C LEU A 246 11.54 10.55 25.72
N PRO A 247 11.27 9.60 26.64
CA PRO A 247 11.85 9.63 27.97
C PRO A 247 13.39 9.72 27.93
N PRO A 248 14.02 10.46 28.83
CA PRO A 248 15.48 10.50 28.91
C PRO A 248 16.07 9.10 29.07
N GLY A 249 17.13 8.81 28.30
CA GLY A 249 17.79 7.50 28.31
C GLY A 249 17.14 6.42 27.46
N THR A 250 16.05 6.71 26.74
CA THR A 250 15.49 5.78 25.75
C THR A 250 16.55 5.45 24.70
N SER A 251 16.78 4.15 24.48
CA SER A 251 17.74 3.68 23.48
C SER A 251 17.24 2.40 22.82
N PHE A 252 17.44 2.30 21.52
CA PHE A 252 17.12 1.12 20.71
C PHE A 252 18.37 0.30 20.37
N ASP A 253 19.51 0.64 20.98
CA ASP A 253 20.76 -0.09 20.80
C ASP A 253 20.63 -1.50 21.39
N LEU A 254 20.89 -2.51 20.57
CA LEU A 254 20.81 -3.93 20.95
C LEU A 254 21.97 -4.37 21.83
N ARG A 255 23.06 -3.58 21.91
CA ARG A 255 24.30 -3.92 22.64
C ARG A 255 24.77 -5.30 22.24
N LEU A 256 25.21 -5.44 20.99
CA LEU A 256 25.68 -6.74 20.49
C LEU A 256 26.95 -7.17 21.23
N ALA A 257 27.06 -8.48 21.50
CA ALA A 257 28.28 -9.10 22.03
C ALA A 257 29.43 -9.04 21.00
N ASP A 258 30.62 -9.50 21.37
CA ASP A 258 31.82 -9.48 20.52
C ASP A 258 31.64 -10.27 19.20
N ASP A 259 30.67 -11.18 19.13
CA ASP A 259 30.31 -11.91 17.92
C ASP A 259 29.54 -11.06 16.88
N GLY A 260 29.19 -9.82 17.24
CA GLY A 260 28.42 -8.90 16.42
C GLY A 260 26.98 -9.34 16.09
N ARG A 261 26.45 -10.36 16.79
CA ARG A 261 25.15 -10.97 16.53
C ARG A 261 24.29 -11.17 17.76
N THR A 262 24.87 -11.58 18.88
CA THR A 262 24.14 -11.88 20.11
C THR A 262 23.72 -10.58 20.78
N VAL A 263 22.39 -10.38 20.92
CA VAL A 263 21.83 -9.23 21.64
C VAL A 263 22.04 -9.42 23.13
N THR A 264 22.69 -8.47 23.81
CA THR A 264 22.96 -8.52 25.25
C THR A 264 21.99 -7.67 26.06
N ARG A 265 21.27 -6.73 25.44
CA ARG A 265 20.26 -5.93 26.11
C ARG A 265 19.02 -6.77 26.39
N SER A 266 18.42 -6.61 27.58
CA SER A 266 17.26 -7.39 27.97
C SER A 266 16.03 -7.09 27.09
N ALA A 267 15.21 -8.11 26.84
CA ALA A 267 13.97 -7.95 26.11
C ALA A 267 12.99 -6.96 26.80
N ALA A 268 13.06 -6.88 28.14
CA ALA A 268 12.23 -5.95 28.92
C ALA A 268 12.61 -4.48 28.64
N GLU A 269 13.91 -4.15 28.68
CA GLU A 269 14.40 -2.78 28.37
C GLU A 269 14.10 -2.39 26.92
N LEU A 270 14.26 -3.35 25.96
CA LEU A 270 13.93 -3.09 24.56
C LEU A 270 12.42 -2.90 24.35
N THR A 271 11.59 -3.67 25.08
CA THR A 271 10.13 -3.49 25.05
C THR A 271 9.74 -2.11 25.57
N GLU A 272 10.27 -1.68 26.71
CA GLU A 272 10.03 -0.36 27.28
C GLU A 272 10.42 0.76 26.29
N ALA A 273 11.61 0.66 25.69
CA ALA A 273 12.06 1.60 24.69
C ALA A 273 11.15 1.65 23.46
N VAL A 274 10.73 0.49 22.93
CA VAL A 274 9.85 0.41 21.76
C VAL A 274 8.45 0.93 22.09
N GLU A 275 7.95 0.68 23.29
CA GLU A 275 6.61 1.12 23.71
C GLU A 275 6.54 2.59 24.12
N SER A 276 7.68 3.24 24.39
CA SER A 276 7.74 4.68 24.60
C SER A 276 7.41 5.50 23.34
N VAL A 277 7.34 4.86 22.17
CA VAL A 277 6.99 5.51 20.90
C VAL A 277 5.65 4.98 20.39
N ASP A 278 4.74 5.89 20.10
CA ASP A 278 3.41 5.55 19.58
C ASP A 278 3.49 4.75 18.28
N ALA A 279 2.74 3.66 18.23
CA ALA A 279 2.58 2.84 17.04
C ALA A 279 1.14 2.86 16.56
N ALA A 280 0.95 3.05 15.25
CA ALA A 280 -0.32 2.79 14.59
C ALA A 280 -0.22 1.45 13.86
N TYR A 281 -0.79 0.39 14.43
CA TYR A 281 -0.84 -0.90 13.77
C TYR A 281 -1.94 -0.91 12.70
N ALA A 282 -1.66 -1.52 11.56
CA ALA A 282 -2.64 -1.87 10.54
C ALA A 282 -2.27 -3.24 9.95
N PRO A 283 -3.22 -4.05 9.44
CA PRO A 283 -2.94 -5.37 8.87
C PRO A 283 -1.89 -5.36 7.76
N GLU A 284 -1.81 -4.27 7.00
CA GLU A 284 -0.81 -4.07 5.95
C GLU A 284 0.63 -4.02 6.48
N CYS A 285 0.81 -3.71 7.77
CA CYS A 285 2.12 -3.76 8.41
C CYS A 285 2.74 -5.17 8.34
N LEU A 286 1.91 -6.23 8.33
CA LEU A 286 2.37 -7.62 8.24
C LEU A 286 3.18 -7.90 6.96
N ALA A 287 2.95 -7.15 5.89
CA ALA A 287 3.65 -7.31 4.61
C ALA A 287 4.86 -6.37 4.47
N ALA A 288 5.06 -5.40 5.40
CA ALA A 288 5.96 -4.30 5.16
C ALA A 288 6.76 -3.83 6.39
N CYS A 289 6.51 -4.36 7.59
CA CYS A 289 7.16 -3.93 8.82
C CYS A 289 7.64 -5.10 9.66
N GLU A 290 8.89 -5.09 10.01
CA GLU A 290 9.56 -6.13 10.79
C GLU A 290 8.98 -6.26 12.22
N LEU A 291 8.49 -5.14 12.80
CA LEU A 291 7.84 -5.11 14.10
C LEU A 291 6.33 -5.43 14.07
N ALA A 292 5.80 -5.84 12.91
CA ALA A 292 4.36 -6.02 12.73
C ALA A 292 3.74 -7.02 13.71
N PHE A 293 4.42 -8.13 14.03
CA PHE A 293 3.90 -9.13 14.96
C PHE A 293 3.86 -8.61 16.40
N HIS A 294 4.91 -7.89 16.84
CA HIS A 294 4.93 -7.22 18.14
C HIS A 294 3.76 -6.23 18.25
N CYS A 295 3.65 -5.30 17.29
CA CYS A 295 2.58 -4.29 17.27
C CYS A 295 1.19 -4.91 17.18
N ARG A 296 1.01 -6.01 16.39
CA ARG A 296 -0.25 -6.76 16.30
C ARG A 296 -0.67 -7.35 17.64
N GLY A 297 0.28 -7.96 18.37
CA GLY A 297 0.03 -8.49 19.69
C GLY A 297 -0.50 -7.42 20.66
N ARG A 298 0.15 -6.26 20.66
CA ARG A 298 -0.25 -5.10 21.48
C ARG A 298 -1.60 -4.52 21.07
N ALA A 299 -1.82 -4.30 19.77
CA ALA A 299 -3.10 -3.78 19.28
C ALA A 299 -4.27 -4.72 19.62
N ARG A 300 -4.06 -6.03 19.55
CA ARG A 300 -5.07 -7.02 19.95
C ARG A 300 -5.32 -7.04 21.43
N ALA A 301 -4.28 -6.96 22.25
CA ALA A 301 -4.42 -6.89 23.71
C ALA A 301 -5.15 -5.63 24.16
N ALA A 302 -4.94 -4.51 23.46
CA ALA A 302 -5.67 -3.25 23.69
C ALA A 302 -7.07 -3.23 23.05
N GLY A 303 -7.49 -4.28 22.36
CA GLY A 303 -8.76 -4.29 21.62
C GLY A 303 -8.86 -3.22 20.52
N ALA A 304 -7.73 -2.73 19.99
CA ALA A 304 -7.71 -1.62 19.05
C ALA A 304 -8.41 -1.96 17.74
N VAL A 305 -9.34 -1.11 17.28
CA VAL A 305 -10.09 -1.29 16.02
C VAL A 305 -9.20 -1.23 14.78
N GLU A 306 -8.05 -0.61 14.86
CA GLU A 306 -7.03 -0.58 13.80
C GLU A 306 -6.60 -2.00 13.39
N SER A 307 -6.68 -2.97 14.30
CA SER A 307 -6.40 -4.39 14.02
C SER A 307 -7.36 -5.02 13.00
N LEU A 308 -8.52 -4.40 12.77
CA LEU A 308 -9.54 -4.82 11.81
C LEU A 308 -9.32 -4.28 10.39
N GLY A 309 -8.39 -3.32 10.23
CA GLY A 309 -8.06 -2.73 8.94
C GLY A 309 -8.67 -1.36 8.70
N ARG A 310 -8.15 -0.64 7.70
CA ARG A 310 -8.50 0.77 7.44
C ARG A 310 -9.93 0.97 6.96
N GLY A 311 -10.48 0.04 6.19
CA GLY A 311 -11.86 0.11 5.74
C GLY A 311 -12.78 0.17 6.95
N VAL A 312 -12.68 -0.84 7.82
CA VAL A 312 -13.47 -0.92 9.04
C VAL A 312 -13.23 0.28 9.97
N ARG A 313 -11.94 0.66 10.15
CA ARG A 313 -11.58 1.85 10.96
C ARG A 313 -12.24 3.14 10.46
N GLY A 314 -12.32 3.31 9.12
CA GLY A 314 -12.96 4.48 8.52
C GLY A 314 -14.46 4.56 8.77
N GLU A 315 -15.13 3.42 8.86
CA GLU A 315 -16.57 3.32 9.10
C GLU A 315 -16.94 3.49 10.58
N LEU A 316 -16.00 3.21 11.50
CA LEU A 316 -16.23 3.28 12.95
C LEU A 316 -16.06 4.69 13.54
N GLY A 317 -15.78 5.70 12.73
CA GLY A 317 -15.70 7.10 13.16
C GLY A 317 -14.76 7.35 14.34
N GLY A 318 -15.28 7.80 15.47
CA GLY A 318 -14.54 8.11 16.69
C GLY A 318 -14.22 6.91 17.59
N LEU A 319 -14.84 5.74 17.35
CA LEU A 319 -14.64 4.54 18.18
C LEU A 319 -13.24 3.96 17.97
N ARG A 320 -12.54 3.69 19.06
CA ARG A 320 -11.13 3.27 19.02
C ARG A 320 -10.92 1.85 19.48
N THR A 321 -11.83 1.30 20.27
CA THR A 321 -11.74 -0.06 20.78
C THR A 321 -12.91 -0.91 20.35
N VAL A 322 -12.69 -2.22 20.25
CA VAL A 322 -13.75 -3.20 19.96
C VAL A 322 -14.83 -3.18 21.05
N GLU A 323 -14.45 -2.87 22.30
CA GLU A 323 -15.39 -2.75 23.41
C GLU A 323 -16.34 -1.56 23.21
N GLU A 324 -15.82 -0.37 22.83
CA GLU A 324 -16.62 0.81 22.49
C GLU A 324 -17.60 0.50 21.33
N VAL A 325 -17.12 -0.19 20.28
CA VAL A 325 -17.98 -0.59 19.15
C VAL A 325 -19.10 -1.52 19.58
N LEU A 326 -18.80 -2.51 20.44
CA LEU A 326 -19.80 -3.43 20.95
C LEU A 326 -20.80 -2.74 21.90
N ALA A 327 -20.33 -1.78 22.70
CA ALA A 327 -21.20 -0.98 23.58
C ALA A 327 -22.17 -0.12 22.74
N ALA A 328 -21.65 0.59 21.74
CA ALA A 328 -22.49 1.40 20.83
C ALA A 328 -23.54 0.54 20.08
N ALA A 329 -23.15 -0.65 19.61
CA ALA A 329 -24.08 -1.56 18.94
C ALA A 329 -25.19 -2.13 19.86
N ARG A 330 -24.96 -2.20 21.18
CA ARG A 330 -25.99 -2.65 22.17
C ARG A 330 -26.98 -1.53 22.48
N THR A 331 -26.52 -0.30 22.67
CA THR A 331 -27.41 0.84 22.97
C THR A 331 -28.41 1.08 21.84
N GLU A 332 -28.01 0.96 20.58
CA GLU A 332 -28.93 1.07 19.44
C GLU A 332 -29.96 -0.05 19.38
N THR A 333 -29.62 -1.29 19.80
CA THR A 333 -30.59 -2.39 19.87
C THR A 333 -31.61 -2.23 21.01
N GLU A 334 -31.25 -1.58 22.10
CA GLU A 334 -32.17 -1.30 23.22
C GLU A 334 -33.15 -0.17 22.86
N ASP A 335 -32.71 0.86 22.13
CA ASP A 335 -33.57 1.94 21.64
C ASP A 335 -34.54 1.46 20.54
N GLU A 336 -34.14 0.59 19.62
CA GLU A 336 -35.03 -0.01 18.62
C GLU A 336 -36.09 -0.91 19.25
N THR A 337 -35.73 -1.66 20.30
CA THR A 337 -36.71 -2.49 21.05
C THR A 337 -37.65 -1.64 21.89
N ALA A 338 -37.20 -0.56 22.51
CA ALA A 338 -38.02 0.38 23.27
C ALA A 338 -39.00 1.14 22.35
N GLY A 339 -38.56 1.58 21.17
CA GLY A 339 -39.38 2.23 20.15
C GLY A 339 -40.46 1.31 19.55
N SER A 340 -40.13 0.01 19.38
CA SER A 340 -41.09 -0.99 18.86
C SER A 340 -42.19 -1.40 19.85
N VAL A 341 -41.90 -1.34 21.16
CA VAL A 341 -42.90 -1.63 22.21
C VAL A 341 -43.83 -0.45 22.38
N ALA A 342 -43.36 0.80 22.28
CA ALA A 342 -44.20 2.00 22.41
C ALA A 342 -45.18 2.18 21.25
N SER A 343 -44.95 1.60 20.07
CA SER A 343 -45.88 1.67 18.92
C SER A 343 -47.00 0.62 18.92
N ARG A 344 -47.01 -0.33 19.84
CA ARG A 344 -48.03 -1.41 19.88
C ARG A 344 -49.24 -1.14 20.77
N ASP A 345 -49.21 -0.07 21.57
CA ASP A 345 -50.32 0.23 22.51
C ASP A 345 -51.30 1.31 22.01
N ALA A 346 -51.26 1.72 20.75
CA ALA A 346 -52.18 2.72 20.22
C ALA A 346 -52.84 2.27 18.91
N ALA A 347 -53.78 1.32 18.97
CA ALA A 347 -54.76 1.13 17.90
C ALA A 347 -56.13 0.70 18.47
N PRO A 348 -57.24 1.45 18.21
CA PRO A 348 -58.59 1.03 18.57
C PRO A 348 -59.14 -0.06 17.63
N PRO A 349 -60.03 -0.94 18.04
CA PRO A 349 -60.53 -2.04 17.22
C PRO A 349 -61.53 -1.56 16.17
N GLY A 350 -61.10 -1.66 14.91
CA GLY A 350 -61.97 -1.43 13.75
C GLY A 350 -62.40 -2.73 13.11
N THR A 351 -63.69 -2.91 12.98
CA THR A 351 -64.42 -4.01 12.33
C THR A 351 -64.04 -4.16 10.84
N ALA A 352 -63.61 -5.33 10.43
CA ALA A 352 -63.36 -5.66 9.01
C ALA A 352 -64.24 -6.84 8.55
N SER A 353 -64.96 -6.62 7.45
CA SER A 353 -65.69 -7.66 6.68
C SER A 353 -64.76 -8.36 5.70
N PRO A 354 -65.01 -9.64 5.36
CA PRO A 354 -64.13 -10.43 4.53
C PRO A 354 -64.40 -10.23 3.03
N GLY A 355 -63.37 -9.88 2.28
CA GLY A 355 -63.39 -9.83 0.82
C GLY A 355 -62.57 -10.97 0.22
N THR A 356 -63.22 -11.76 -0.63
CA THR A 356 -62.71 -12.86 -1.45
C THR A 356 -61.79 -12.36 -2.56
N ALA A 357 -60.61 -12.92 -2.71
CA ALA A 357 -59.74 -12.70 -3.85
C ALA A 357 -59.27 -14.02 -4.46
N SER A 358 -59.48 -14.16 -5.78
CA SER A 358 -59.09 -15.29 -6.61
C SER A 358 -57.63 -15.20 -7.08
N PRO A 359 -56.95 -16.33 -7.36
CA PRO A 359 -55.57 -16.34 -7.77
C PRO A 359 -55.36 -16.17 -9.26
N GLY A 360 -54.49 -15.28 -9.66
CA GLY A 360 -54.04 -15.10 -11.06
C GLY A 360 -52.74 -15.82 -11.34
N THR A 361 -52.75 -16.70 -12.33
CA THR A 361 -51.62 -17.42 -12.90
C THR A 361 -50.80 -16.52 -13.81
N ALA A 362 -49.47 -16.47 -13.64
CA ALA A 362 -48.56 -15.89 -14.60
C ALA A 362 -47.53 -16.91 -15.10
N SER A 363 -47.43 -17.04 -16.43
CA SER A 363 -46.51 -17.93 -17.14
C SER A 363 -45.17 -17.22 -17.43
N PRO A 364 -44.05 -17.96 -17.60
CA PRO A 364 -42.74 -17.39 -17.84
C PRO A 364 -42.47 -17.15 -19.32
N GLY A 365 -41.94 -16.00 -19.66
CA GLY A 365 -41.50 -15.66 -21.02
C GLY A 365 -40.00 -15.90 -21.20
N THR A 366 -39.65 -16.71 -22.18
CA THR A 366 -38.31 -16.96 -22.72
C THR A 366 -37.88 -15.81 -23.63
N ALA A 367 -36.66 -15.31 -23.46
CA ALA A 367 -36.02 -14.42 -24.41
C ALA A 367 -34.67 -14.98 -24.87
N SER A 368 -34.51 -15.13 -26.18
CA SER A 368 -33.28 -15.56 -26.87
C SER A 368 -32.39 -14.36 -27.29
N PRO A 369 -31.09 -14.58 -27.56
CA PRO A 369 -30.13 -13.52 -27.77
C PRO A 369 -30.07 -13.07 -29.25
N GLY A 370 -29.93 -11.77 -29.43
CA GLY A 370 -29.71 -11.12 -30.71
C GLY A 370 -28.29 -10.70 -30.93
N THR A 371 -27.67 -11.18 -31.98
CA THR A 371 -26.40 -10.79 -32.59
C THR A 371 -26.57 -9.46 -33.35
N ALA A 372 -25.63 -8.52 -33.20
CA ALA A 372 -25.42 -7.47 -34.19
C ALA A 372 -23.95 -7.03 -34.25
N SER A 373 -23.38 -7.10 -35.42
CA SER A 373 -22.06 -6.60 -35.84
C SER A 373 -22.16 -5.20 -36.48
N PRO A 374 -21.04 -4.58 -36.86
CA PRO A 374 -20.78 -3.14 -36.67
C PRO A 374 -20.97 -2.32 -37.96
N ASP A 375 -21.10 -1.02 -37.81
CA ASP A 375 -20.85 -0.09 -38.92
C ASP A 375 -20.14 1.19 -38.51
N ALA A 376 -19.27 1.61 -39.40
CA ALA A 376 -18.32 2.70 -39.32
C ALA A 376 -18.95 4.07 -39.54
N ALA A 377 -18.38 5.12 -38.92
CA ALA A 377 -18.27 6.47 -39.54
C ALA A 377 -17.36 7.41 -38.77
N SER A 378 -16.46 8.03 -39.48
CA SER A 378 -15.52 9.13 -39.12
C SER A 378 -16.14 10.51 -39.33
N PRO A 379 -15.37 11.66 -39.30
CA PRO A 379 -15.13 12.52 -38.14
C PRO A 379 -15.71 13.91 -38.31
N GLY A 380 -15.87 14.65 -37.22
CA GLY A 380 -16.31 16.05 -37.24
C GLY A 380 -15.39 16.93 -36.39
N THR A 381 -14.72 17.83 -37.06
CA THR A 381 -13.98 19.00 -36.57
C THR A 381 -14.87 20.00 -35.85
N ALA A 382 -14.43 20.65 -34.78
CA ALA A 382 -14.57 22.08 -34.54
C ALA A 382 -13.88 22.57 -33.27
N SER A 383 -13.22 23.71 -33.42
CA SER A 383 -12.44 24.51 -32.47
C SER A 383 -13.33 25.50 -31.65
N PRO A 384 -12.75 26.48 -30.94
CA PRO A 384 -12.74 26.59 -29.48
C PRO A 384 -13.63 27.76 -28.98
N VAL A 385 -13.98 27.78 -27.70
CA VAL A 385 -14.58 28.97 -27.07
C VAL A 385 -14.00 29.23 -25.68
N THR A 386 -13.29 30.30 -25.58
CA THR A 386 -13.04 31.34 -24.56
C THR A 386 -13.53 31.12 -23.12
N SER A 387 -12.61 31.44 -22.20
CA SER A 387 -12.81 31.74 -20.78
C SER A 387 -13.70 32.96 -20.52
N PRO A 388 -14.25 33.07 -19.31
CA PRO A 388 -14.13 34.36 -18.64
C PRO A 388 -13.64 34.28 -17.19
N THR A 389 -12.81 35.23 -16.88
CA THR A 389 -12.40 35.77 -15.58
C THR A 389 -13.62 36.16 -14.72
N GLY A 390 -13.55 35.90 -13.42
CA GLY A 390 -14.53 36.38 -12.44
C GLY A 390 -13.95 36.47 -11.04
N THR A 391 -13.84 37.66 -10.60
CA THR A 391 -13.32 38.42 -9.48
C THR A 391 -13.67 37.88 -8.07
N SER A 392 -12.74 38.12 -7.14
CA SER A 392 -12.82 38.03 -5.68
C SER A 392 -14.00 38.75 -5.05
N THR A 393 -14.53 38.19 -3.97
CA THR A 393 -15.12 38.99 -2.87
C THR A 393 -14.88 38.29 -1.54
N THR A 394 -14.17 38.97 -0.68
CA THR A 394 -14.00 38.76 0.76
C THR A 394 -15.33 38.92 1.49
N GLY A 395 -15.65 37.99 2.38
CA GLY A 395 -16.76 38.10 3.30
C GLY A 395 -16.39 37.54 4.67
N THR A 396 -16.01 38.46 5.57
CA THR A 396 -15.84 38.21 7.01
C THR A 396 -17.21 38.23 7.69
N THR A 397 -17.57 37.22 8.43
CA THR A 397 -18.55 37.31 9.54
C THR A 397 -18.33 36.17 10.54
N GLY A 398 -17.88 36.42 11.74
CA GLY A 398 -18.70 36.49 12.95
C GLY A 398 -18.77 35.14 13.65
N ILE A 399 -17.86 34.92 14.62
CA ILE A 399 -17.92 33.83 15.61
C ILE A 399 -18.92 34.24 16.67
N THR A 400 -19.95 33.44 16.89
CA THR A 400 -20.64 33.37 18.18
C THR A 400 -20.62 31.91 18.60
N GLY A 401 -20.03 31.68 19.77
CA GLY A 401 -20.00 30.37 20.41
C GLY A 401 -21.39 29.95 20.86
N ASP A 402 -21.63 28.67 20.78
CA ASP A 402 -22.60 28.03 21.67
C ASP A 402 -22.05 26.68 22.14
N THR A 403 -22.19 26.51 23.44
CA THR A 403 -21.66 25.43 24.25
C THR A 403 -22.58 24.21 24.19
N ASP A 404 -21.93 23.07 24.21
CA ASP A 404 -22.38 21.83 24.86
C ASP A 404 -23.60 21.09 24.26
N THR A 405 -23.25 20.05 23.47
CA THR A 405 -24.05 18.83 23.49
C THR A 405 -23.10 17.67 23.18
N THR A 406 -22.84 16.82 24.15
CA THR A 406 -22.24 15.50 24.01
C THR A 406 -23.12 14.65 23.11
N SER A 407 -22.95 14.79 21.82
CA SER A 407 -23.55 13.88 20.83
C SER A 407 -22.70 12.61 20.81
N THR A 408 -23.26 11.52 21.32
CA THR A 408 -22.76 10.16 21.07
C THR A 408 -22.63 9.97 19.55
N PRO A 409 -21.47 9.53 19.02
CA PRO A 409 -21.35 9.30 17.58
C PRO A 409 -22.30 8.18 17.17
N SER A 410 -23.29 8.51 16.35
CA SER A 410 -24.16 7.54 15.70
C SER A 410 -23.32 6.69 14.73
N LEU A 411 -23.39 5.37 14.88
CA LEU A 411 -22.80 4.44 13.92
C LEU A 411 -23.67 4.44 12.66
N ASP A 412 -23.03 4.52 11.48
CA ASP A 412 -23.76 4.31 10.23
C ASP A 412 -24.36 2.89 10.21
N ALA A 413 -25.67 2.79 10.02
CA ALA A 413 -26.43 1.53 10.04
C ALA A 413 -25.78 0.40 9.19
N PRO A 414 -25.14 0.66 8.03
CA PRO A 414 -24.45 -0.36 7.25
C PRO A 414 -23.27 -1.03 7.96
N ALA A 415 -22.51 -0.28 8.79
CA ALA A 415 -21.35 -0.82 9.51
C ALA A 415 -21.77 -1.77 10.64
N VAL A 416 -22.82 -1.40 11.36
CA VAL A 416 -23.44 -2.26 12.41
C VAL A 416 -23.96 -3.56 11.81
N ASP A 417 -24.65 -3.49 10.66
CA ASP A 417 -25.17 -4.67 9.96
C ASP A 417 -24.05 -5.57 9.40
N ALA A 418 -22.95 -5.00 8.96
CA ALA A 418 -21.76 -5.77 8.55
C ALA A 418 -21.15 -6.52 9.74
N LEU A 419 -21.06 -5.89 10.91
CA LEU A 419 -20.56 -6.53 12.13
C LEU A 419 -21.51 -7.62 12.63
N ARG A 420 -22.84 -7.40 12.59
CA ARG A 420 -23.86 -8.41 12.92
C ARG A 420 -23.76 -9.63 12.00
N ARG A 421 -23.61 -9.42 10.68
CA ARG A 421 -23.41 -10.52 9.71
C ARG A 421 -22.13 -11.29 9.99
N ALA A 422 -21.02 -10.59 10.27
CA ALA A 422 -19.75 -11.22 10.61
C ALA A 422 -19.81 -12.03 11.91
N ALA A 423 -20.51 -11.52 12.93
CA ALA A 423 -20.74 -12.22 14.20
C ALA A 423 -21.61 -13.47 14.01
N ALA A 424 -22.65 -13.39 13.20
CA ALA A 424 -23.53 -14.52 12.88
C ALA A 424 -22.76 -15.63 12.12
N LEU A 425 -22.00 -15.28 11.10
CA LEU A 425 -21.15 -16.23 10.35
C LEU A 425 -20.10 -16.91 11.24
N ARG A 426 -19.51 -16.15 12.18
CA ARG A 426 -18.56 -16.71 13.15
C ARG A 426 -19.24 -17.67 14.12
N ALA A 427 -20.43 -17.35 14.60
CA ALA A 427 -21.21 -18.21 15.48
C ALA A 427 -21.60 -19.52 14.77
N GLU A 428 -22.01 -19.45 13.52
CA GLU A 428 -22.34 -20.60 12.68
C GLU A 428 -21.10 -21.49 12.43
N ALA A 429 -19.94 -20.89 12.08
CA ALA A 429 -18.69 -21.61 11.92
C ALA A 429 -18.25 -22.33 13.19
N LEU A 430 -18.38 -21.70 14.37
CA LEU A 430 -18.08 -22.30 15.66
C LEU A 430 -19.06 -23.43 16.01
N ALA A 431 -20.35 -23.28 15.68
CA ALA A 431 -21.36 -24.32 15.90
C ALA A 431 -21.13 -25.54 14.98
N CYS A 432 -20.66 -25.31 13.73
CA CYS A 432 -20.27 -26.39 12.81
C CYS A 432 -19.01 -27.12 13.33
N ALA A 433 -18.00 -26.40 13.79
CA ALA A 433 -16.77 -26.99 14.36
C ALA A 433 -17.06 -27.81 15.63
N GLY A 434 -17.95 -27.32 16.50
CA GLY A 434 -18.37 -28.02 17.72
C GLY A 434 -19.18 -29.30 17.45
N ARG A 435 -19.90 -29.40 16.34
CA ARG A 435 -20.60 -30.61 15.89
C ARG A 435 -19.64 -31.66 15.35
N GLY A 436 -18.58 -31.25 14.63
CA GLY A 436 -17.55 -32.16 14.16
C GLY A 436 -16.72 -32.82 15.26
N ALA A 437 -16.50 -32.11 16.38
CA ALA A 437 -15.74 -32.62 17.51
C ALA A 437 -16.51 -33.62 18.40
N ARG A 438 -17.84 -33.69 18.32
CA ARG A 438 -18.69 -34.61 19.09
C ARG A 438 -19.09 -35.87 18.34
N GLY A 439 -18.72 -36.00 17.06
CA GLY A 439 -19.07 -37.13 16.19
C GLY A 439 -18.03 -38.26 16.09
N GLY A 440 -16.98 -38.22 16.91
CA GLY A 440 -15.85 -39.16 16.84
C GLY A 440 -15.97 -40.46 17.64
N ASP A 441 -17.17 -40.91 18.02
CA ASP A 441 -17.32 -42.24 18.60
C ASP A 441 -18.67 -42.87 18.25
N ARG A 442 -18.77 -43.40 17.01
CA ARG A 442 -19.72 -44.46 16.63
C ARG A 442 -19.31 -45.04 15.30
N THR A 443 -18.85 -46.25 15.36
CA THR A 443 -18.72 -47.20 14.27
C THR A 443 -20.07 -47.55 13.68
N ASP A 444 -20.05 -47.63 12.33
CA ASP A 444 -20.96 -48.40 11.45
C ASP A 444 -22.18 -47.67 10.87
N GLY A 445 -22.33 -47.75 9.53
CA GLY A 445 -23.58 -47.56 8.76
C GLY A 445 -23.63 -46.35 7.83
N SER A 446 -23.40 -46.62 6.56
CA SER A 446 -23.64 -45.80 5.38
C SER A 446 -24.87 -44.87 5.47
N GLU A 447 -24.67 -43.57 5.31
CA GLU A 447 -25.60 -42.68 4.58
C GLU A 447 -24.93 -41.31 4.41
N GLY A 448 -25.05 -40.74 3.21
CA GLY A 448 -24.32 -39.56 2.75
C GLY A 448 -24.70 -38.29 3.52
N VAL A 449 -23.69 -37.64 4.06
CA VAL A 449 -23.81 -36.30 4.63
C VAL A 449 -23.33 -35.27 3.59
N SER A 450 -24.22 -34.44 3.11
CA SER A 450 -23.90 -33.26 2.32
C SER A 450 -22.98 -32.33 3.12
N PRO A 451 -21.90 -31.78 2.52
CA PRO A 451 -21.06 -30.81 3.21
C PRO A 451 -21.78 -29.45 3.32
N CYS A 452 -21.64 -28.83 4.45
CA CYS A 452 -22.02 -27.42 4.64
C CYS A 452 -21.30 -26.55 3.59
N ARG A 453 -22.07 -25.77 2.84
CA ARG A 453 -21.57 -24.75 1.90
C ARG A 453 -20.99 -23.56 2.64
#